data_03b4d6993c0c1572010366e7c39fad8c
#
_entry.id   03b4d6993c0c1572010366e7c39fad8c
#
_cell.length_a   1.000
_cell.length_b   1.000
_cell.length_c   1.000
_cell.angle_alpha   90.00
_cell.angle_beta   90.00
_cell.angle_gamma   90.00
#
_symmetry.space_group_name_H-M   'P 1'
#
loop_
_entity.id
_entity.type
_entity.pdbx_description
1 polymer ?
#
loop_
_entity_poly.entity_id
_entity_poly.type
_entity_poly.pdbx_seq_one_letter_code
_entity_poly.pdbx_strand_id
1 'polypeptide(L)'
;MSGLRAPVAVPVEVSTDVGTEGRRVFRLASSVGEDGVRLVRAAPFEVGRPVAVRFVLPAGEAVTTRAEVLPADGDDELEQEGAGGRELSFLEPSAETRAAIRAYVRARLSLPEG
;
A
#
# COMPACT_ATOMS: atom_id res chain seq x y z
N MET A 1 -7.93 15.00 -5.24
CA MET A 1 -6.58 15.26 -4.77
C MET A 1 -6.10 14.14 -3.86
N SER A 2 -4.95 13.63 -4.16
CA SER A 2 -4.43 12.54 -3.36
C SER A 2 -4.05 13.05 -1.98
N GLY A 3 -4.13 12.18 -1.01
CA GLY A 3 -3.77 12.54 0.33
C GLY A 3 -2.28 12.67 0.50
N LEU A 4 -1.91 13.16 1.66
CA LEU A 4 -0.52 13.24 2.02
C LEU A 4 0.06 11.85 2.20
N ARG A 5 1.33 11.73 1.88
CA ARG A 5 2.07 10.49 2.06
C ARG A 5 3.30 10.75 2.89
N ALA A 6 3.64 9.78 3.72
CA ALA A 6 4.84 9.87 4.53
C ALA A 6 5.78 8.73 4.15
N PRO A 7 7.09 8.97 4.23
CA PRO A 7 8.03 7.87 3.98
C PRO A 7 7.91 6.81 5.06
N VAL A 8 8.12 5.57 4.64
CA VAL A 8 8.03 4.45 5.56
C VAL A 8 8.96 3.36 5.02
N ALA A 9 9.39 2.48 5.89
CA ALA A 9 10.23 1.35 5.48
C ALA A 9 9.75 0.14 6.25
N VAL A 10 8.61 -0.40 5.84
CA VAL A 10 8.04 -1.56 6.50
C VAL A 10 7.70 -2.61 5.47
N PRO A 11 7.79 -3.89 5.82
CA PRO A 11 7.34 -4.93 4.93
C PRO A 11 5.83 -4.94 4.84
N VAL A 12 5.34 -5.14 3.64
CA VAL A 12 3.91 -5.20 3.37
C VAL A 12 3.61 -6.56 2.78
N GLU A 13 2.67 -7.24 3.37
CA GLU A 13 2.20 -8.51 2.86
C GLU A 13 1.07 -8.24 1.87
N VAL A 14 1.25 -8.69 0.64
CA VAL A 14 0.26 -8.51 -0.41
C VAL A 14 -0.18 -9.89 -0.84
N SER A 15 -1.47 -10.16 -0.78
CA SER A 15 -1.96 -11.49 -1.09
C SER A 15 -3.24 -11.43 -1.90
N THR A 16 -3.45 -12.49 -2.65
CA THR A 16 -4.73 -12.71 -3.31
C THR A 16 -5.41 -13.84 -2.55
N ASP A 17 -6.71 -13.71 -2.37
CA ASP A 17 -7.47 -14.76 -1.72
C ASP A 17 -8.40 -15.40 -2.71
N VAL A 18 -7.86 -15.75 -3.86
CA VAL A 18 -8.62 -16.38 -4.92
C VAL A 18 -8.50 -17.89 -4.73
N GLY A 19 -9.57 -18.48 -4.25
CA GLY A 19 -9.64 -19.91 -4.11
C GLY A 19 -8.58 -20.47 -3.19
N THR A 20 -8.20 -21.70 -3.44
CA THR A 20 -7.21 -22.38 -2.62
C THR A 20 -5.80 -22.06 -3.04
N GLU A 21 -5.66 -21.33 -4.13
CA GLU A 21 -4.35 -21.02 -4.68
C GLU A 21 -3.91 -19.62 -4.31
N GLY A 22 -4.37 -19.12 -3.20
CA GLY A 22 -4.00 -17.78 -2.78
C GLY A 22 -2.50 -17.58 -2.80
N ARG A 23 -2.07 -16.45 -3.33
CA ARG A 23 -0.67 -16.14 -3.46
C ARG A 23 -0.31 -14.99 -2.53
N ARG A 24 0.83 -15.08 -1.91
CA ARG A 24 1.26 -14.08 -0.96
C ARG A 24 2.71 -13.72 -1.20
N VAL A 25 2.97 -12.42 -1.22
CA VAL A 25 4.34 -11.93 -1.36
C VAL A 25 4.56 -10.84 -0.33
N PHE A 26 5.82 -10.57 -0.05
CA PHE A 26 6.19 -9.46 0.83
C PHE A 26 7.00 -8.46 0.02
N ARG A 27 6.67 -7.19 0.18
CA ARG A 27 7.39 -6.11 -0.49
C ARG A 27 7.61 -4.99 0.51
N LEU A 28 8.76 -4.33 0.39
CA LEU A 28 9.04 -3.20 1.25
C LEU A 28 8.29 -1.98 0.74
N ALA A 29 7.63 -1.28 1.65
CA ALA A 29 6.92 -0.05 1.29
C ALA A 29 7.87 1.13 1.41
N SER A 30 7.71 2.11 0.53
CA SER A 30 8.51 3.32 0.57
C SER A 30 7.70 4.53 1.04
N SER A 31 6.38 4.48 0.92
CA SER A 31 5.54 5.56 1.42
C SER A 31 4.14 5.02 1.69
N VAL A 32 3.43 5.71 2.56
CA VAL A 32 2.08 5.33 2.91
C VAL A 32 1.23 6.57 3.15
N GLY A 33 -0.03 6.50 2.76
CA GLY A 33 -1.02 7.52 3.02
C GLY A 33 -2.37 6.88 3.19
N GLU A 34 -3.39 7.70 3.40
CA GLU A 34 -4.74 7.17 3.60
C GLU A 34 -5.30 6.54 2.34
N ASP A 35 -4.75 6.91 1.20
CA ASP A 35 -5.26 6.43 -0.09
C ASP A 35 -4.49 5.23 -0.62
N GLY A 36 -3.35 4.90 -0.04
CA GLY A 36 -2.62 3.76 -0.56
C GLY A 36 -1.20 3.69 -0.05
N VAL A 37 -0.47 2.76 -0.63
CA VAL A 37 0.91 2.51 -0.24
C VAL A 37 1.72 2.29 -1.51
N ARG A 38 2.95 2.81 -1.51
CA ARG A 38 3.86 2.61 -2.62
C ARG A 38 4.94 1.63 -2.21
N LEU A 39 5.19 0.68 -3.08
CA LEU A 39 6.17 -0.37 -2.82
C LEU A 39 7.47 -0.01 -3.50
N VAL A 40 8.57 -0.49 -2.92
CA VAL A 40 9.88 -0.29 -3.52
C VAL A 40 9.98 -1.06 -4.83
N ARG A 41 9.37 -2.26 -4.87
CA ARG A 41 9.37 -3.08 -6.06
C ARG A 41 7.94 -3.47 -6.39
N ALA A 42 7.67 -3.65 -7.67
CA ALA A 42 6.33 -4.00 -8.11
C ALA A 42 5.89 -5.33 -7.54
N ALA A 43 4.60 -5.42 -7.23
CA ALA A 43 4.01 -6.68 -6.82
C ALA A 43 3.64 -7.47 -8.07
N PRO A 44 3.75 -8.79 -8.02
CA PRO A 44 3.52 -9.62 -9.22
C PRO A 44 2.04 -9.95 -9.38
N PHE A 45 1.20 -8.95 -9.36
CA PHE A 45 -0.23 -9.12 -9.53
C PHE A 45 -0.73 -8.19 -10.63
N GLU A 46 -1.77 -8.59 -11.30
CA GLU A 46 -2.29 -7.83 -12.43
C GLU A 46 -2.87 -6.50 -11.99
N VAL A 47 -2.72 -5.51 -12.87
CA VAL A 47 -3.31 -4.20 -12.65
C VAL A 47 -4.82 -4.35 -12.54
N GLY A 48 -5.40 -3.62 -11.59
CA GLY A 48 -6.84 -3.65 -11.36
C GLY A 48 -7.29 -4.80 -10.51
N ARG A 49 -6.37 -5.69 -10.15
CA ARG A 49 -6.75 -6.86 -9.36
C ARG A 49 -6.85 -6.48 -7.88
N PRO A 50 -7.95 -6.85 -7.23
CA PRO A 50 -8.02 -6.61 -5.79
C PRO A 50 -7.11 -7.56 -5.04
N VAL A 51 -6.43 -7.02 -4.06
CA VAL A 51 -5.52 -7.80 -3.22
C VAL A 51 -5.76 -7.42 -1.77
N ALA A 52 -5.29 -8.25 -0.87
CA ALA A 52 -5.31 -7.93 0.55
C ALA A 52 -3.95 -7.39 0.92
N VAL A 53 -3.94 -6.34 1.72
CA VAL A 53 -2.71 -5.68 2.13
C VAL A 53 -2.65 -5.67 3.65
N ARG A 54 -1.48 -5.99 4.18
CA ARG A 54 -1.31 -6.10 5.62
C ARG A 54 0.08 -5.64 6.00
N PHE A 55 0.14 -4.74 6.94
CA PHE A 55 1.44 -4.26 7.43
C PHE A 55 1.26 -3.63 8.81
N VAL A 56 2.39 -3.37 9.46
CA VAL A 56 2.38 -2.73 10.76
C VAL A 56 3.12 -1.41 10.64
N LEU A 57 2.45 -0.34 11.05
CA LEU A 57 3.08 0.97 11.06
C LEU A 57 4.18 1.02 12.10
N PRO A 58 5.18 1.90 11.91
CA PRO A 58 6.29 1.96 12.88
C PRO A 58 5.84 2.21 14.31
N ALA A 59 4.68 2.85 14.50
CA ALA A 59 4.17 3.08 15.84
C ALA A 59 3.51 1.85 16.45
N GLY A 60 3.35 0.77 15.68
CA GLY A 60 2.80 -0.46 16.21
C GLY A 60 1.38 -0.76 15.76
N GLU A 61 0.75 0.14 15.02
CA GLU A 61 -0.61 -0.08 14.57
C GLU A 61 -0.64 -1.05 13.39
N ALA A 62 -1.42 -2.10 13.51
CA ALA A 62 -1.57 -3.06 12.43
C ALA A 62 -2.63 -2.55 11.44
N VAL A 63 -2.32 -2.66 10.16
CA VAL A 63 -3.21 -2.22 9.10
C VAL A 63 -3.54 -3.43 8.23
N THR A 64 -4.82 -3.67 8.02
CA THR A 64 -5.30 -4.71 7.12
C THR A 64 -6.41 -4.11 6.30
N THR A 65 -6.24 -4.13 4.98
CA THR A 65 -7.25 -3.55 4.11
C THR A 65 -7.11 -4.17 2.74
N ARG A 66 -8.07 -3.90 1.89
CA ARG A 66 -8.01 -4.32 0.50
C ARG A 66 -7.48 -3.20 -0.34
N ALA A 67 -6.88 -3.56 -1.45
CA ALA A 67 -6.29 -2.57 -2.33
C ALA A 67 -6.38 -3.06 -3.76
N GLU A 68 -6.15 -2.14 -4.67
CA GLU A 68 -6.14 -2.42 -6.09
C GLU A 68 -4.77 -2.08 -6.64
N VAL A 69 -4.23 -2.97 -7.47
CA VAL A 69 -2.92 -2.73 -8.09
C VAL A 69 -3.11 -1.72 -9.20
N LEU A 70 -2.36 -0.62 -9.14
CA LEU A 70 -2.45 0.43 -10.14
C LEU A 70 -1.41 0.23 -11.22
N PRO A 71 -1.64 0.78 -12.41
CA PRO A 71 -0.67 0.66 -13.49
C PRO A 71 0.63 1.37 -13.14
N ALA A 72 1.71 0.89 -13.73
CA ALA A 72 3.02 1.49 -13.52
C ALA A 72 3.08 2.83 -14.22
N ASP A 73 3.85 3.75 -13.63
CA ASP A 73 4.16 4.99 -14.31
C ASP A 73 5.14 4.72 -15.44
N GLY A 74 5.30 5.72 -16.31
CA GLY A 74 6.19 5.55 -17.43
C GLY A 74 7.60 5.15 -17.05
N ASP A 75 8.08 5.68 -15.94
CA ASP A 75 9.43 5.36 -15.48
C ASP A 75 9.57 3.94 -15.02
N ASP A 76 8.45 3.29 -14.71
CA ASP A 76 8.48 1.93 -14.18
C ASP A 76 8.33 0.89 -15.27
N GLU A 77 8.17 1.31 -16.51
CA GLU A 77 7.93 0.36 -17.59
C GLU A 77 9.05 -0.66 -17.73
N LEU A 78 10.27 -0.22 -17.56
CA LEU A 78 11.40 -1.10 -17.75
C LEU A 78 11.44 -2.20 -16.71
N GLU A 79 10.79 -2.00 -15.60
CA GLU A 79 10.73 -2.99 -14.54
C GLU A 79 9.55 -3.91 -14.67
N GLN A 80 8.70 -3.65 -15.65
CA GLN A 80 7.49 -4.42 -15.83
C GLN A 80 7.78 -5.68 -16.60
N GLU A 81 7.39 -6.77 -16.02
CA GLU A 81 7.45 -8.04 -16.72
C GLU A 81 6.04 -8.55 -16.88
N GLY A 82 5.15 -7.64 -17.22
CA GLY A 82 3.75 -8.00 -17.37
C GLY A 82 2.96 -7.96 -16.09
N ALA A 83 3.58 -7.60 -15.00
CA ALA A 83 2.89 -7.52 -13.72
C ALA A 83 2.47 -6.10 -13.44
N GLY A 84 1.79 -5.87 -12.34
CA GLY A 84 1.30 -4.56 -11.98
C GLY A 84 2.39 -3.62 -11.51
N GLY A 85 1.98 -2.46 -11.06
CA GLY A 85 2.92 -1.45 -10.64
C GLY A 85 3.30 -1.57 -9.18
N ARG A 86 3.92 -0.52 -8.69
CA ARG A 86 4.34 -0.44 -7.28
C ARG A 86 3.31 0.24 -6.41
N GLU A 87 2.28 0.81 -7.01
CA GLU A 87 1.29 1.57 -6.27
C GLU A 87 0.07 0.71 -5.98
N LEU A 88 -0.33 0.66 -4.71
CA LEU A 88 -1.54 -0.04 -4.30
C LEU A 88 -2.51 0.98 -3.75
N SER A 89 -3.68 1.06 -4.37
CA SER A 89 -4.71 2.01 -3.95
C SER A 89 -5.69 1.30 -3.02
N PHE A 90 -5.85 1.83 -1.82
CA PHE A 90 -6.74 1.20 -0.85
C PHE A 90 -8.19 1.27 -1.32
N LEU A 91 -8.91 0.19 -1.08
CA LEU A 91 -10.33 0.09 -1.42
C LEU A 91 -11.12 0.16 -0.14
N GLU A 92 -11.78 1.29 0.07
CA GLU A 92 -12.69 1.49 1.21
C GLU A 92 -12.07 1.07 2.54
N PRO A 93 -10.93 1.64 2.89
CA PRO A 93 -10.35 1.32 4.20
C PRO A 93 -11.29 1.76 5.32
N SER A 94 -11.27 1.03 6.42
CA SER A 94 -12.12 1.35 7.54
C SER A 94 -11.73 2.69 8.15
N ALA A 95 -12.64 3.26 8.92
CA ALA A 95 -12.34 4.53 9.60
C ALA A 95 -11.15 4.38 10.54
N GLU A 96 -11.06 3.22 11.20
CA GLU A 96 -9.95 2.98 12.11
C GLU A 96 -8.63 2.90 11.36
N THR A 97 -8.63 2.23 10.22
CA THR A 97 -7.42 2.13 9.40
C THR A 97 -7.00 3.51 8.94
N ARG A 98 -7.94 4.30 8.45
CA ARG A 98 -7.62 5.65 7.98
C ARG A 98 -7.09 6.51 9.11
N ALA A 99 -7.69 6.41 10.29
CA ALA A 99 -7.24 7.20 11.43
C ALA A 99 -5.82 6.84 11.83
N ALA A 100 -5.50 5.54 11.84
CA ALA A 100 -4.16 5.11 12.21
C ALA A 100 -3.14 5.63 11.21
N ILE A 101 -3.45 5.53 9.92
CA ILE A 101 -2.53 6.00 8.90
C ILE A 101 -2.38 7.51 8.96
N ARG A 102 -3.49 8.21 9.15
CA ARG A 102 -3.45 9.67 9.25
C ARG A 102 -2.59 10.11 10.42
N ALA A 103 -2.73 9.45 11.56
CA ALA A 103 -1.93 9.80 12.73
C ALA A 103 -0.45 9.61 12.45
N TYR A 104 -0.10 8.51 11.80
CA TYR A 104 1.29 8.26 11.46
C TYR A 104 1.83 9.32 10.50
N VAL A 105 1.05 9.63 9.45
CA VAL A 105 1.49 10.58 8.45
C VAL A 105 1.69 11.96 9.07
N ARG A 106 0.74 12.39 9.89
CA ARG A 106 0.87 13.69 10.54
C ARG A 106 2.08 13.76 11.45
N ALA A 107 2.30 12.71 12.23
CA ALA A 107 3.44 12.68 13.14
C ALA A 107 4.74 12.64 12.35
N ARG A 108 4.78 11.85 11.29
CA ARG A 108 6.00 11.68 10.51
C ARG A 108 6.38 12.95 9.77
N LEU A 109 5.38 13.70 9.30
CA LEU A 109 5.61 14.94 8.58
C LEU A 109 5.58 16.16 9.51
N SER A 110 5.37 15.93 10.79
CA SER A 110 5.34 17.01 11.79
C SER A 110 4.28 18.05 11.46
N LEU A 111 3.12 17.58 11.05
CA LEU A 111 2.03 18.48 10.71
C LEU A 111 1.24 18.84 11.96
N PRO A 112 0.70 20.07 12.01
CA PRO A 112 -0.12 20.44 13.14
C PRO A 112 -1.41 19.65 13.14
N GLU A 113 -1.95 19.47 14.32
CA GLU A 113 -3.23 18.83 14.47
C GLU A 113 -4.33 19.82 14.29
N GLY A 114 -5.39 19.38 13.68
CA GLY A 114 -6.45 20.33 13.52
C GLY A 114 -7.14 20.23 12.20
#